data_36a00df9cc804cf0324feb45cf54ff54
#
_entry.id   36a00df9cc804cf0324feb45cf54ff54
#
_cell.length_a   1.000
_cell.length_b   1.000
_cell.length_c   1.000
_cell.angle_alpha   90.00
_cell.angle_beta   90.00
_cell.angle_gamma   90.00
#
_symmetry.space_group_name_H-M   'P 1'
#
loop_
_entity.id
_entity.type
_entity.pdbx_description
1 polymer ?
#
loop_
_entity_poly.entity_id
_entity_poly.type
_entity_poly.pdbx_seq_one_letter_code
_entity_poly.pdbx_strand_id
1 'polypeptide(L)'
;NPSRFGELVDHFNGLRDLERKVIRILHPFSFIEDPTRIVRAARFAGRLGFHLDPTTKEQAKRAVSMGIFDDLGGVRIKEELKLILQSAERIKSLSLLQELGGNLCYLDRQLSFSGGVKRSLRRAERLLARYGNLGLEQAYNGSEAQERFENWIVYLGVLLSELVPERVEAVLLRLQLTNKQRDAILSGLDLHRQMPLSMGELSRSELYLVLKGRPLQSLAIAASIAQVGTDLRRALKLYFDELVDTSLEITGRDLLSLGFAAGPRLGQVLEQVLAARLDKKIAGKEEELKLAGELLMTDH
;
A
#
# COMPACT_ATOMS: atom_id res chain seq x y z
N ASN A 1 25.61 -12.95 39.81
CA ASN A 1 25.86 -13.83 40.97
C ASN A 1 25.37 -15.23 40.61
N PRO A 2 26.25 -16.27 40.52
CA PRO A 2 25.86 -17.62 40.12
C PRO A 2 24.76 -18.23 41.01
N SER A 3 24.69 -17.82 42.30
CA SER A 3 23.67 -18.30 43.23
C SER A 3 22.25 -17.73 43.00
N ARG A 4 22.09 -16.78 42.10
CA ARG A 4 20.80 -16.16 41.74
C ARG A 4 20.51 -16.22 40.23
N PHE A 5 21.13 -17.16 39.54
CA PHE A 5 20.87 -17.36 38.12
C PHE A 5 19.42 -17.81 37.90
N GLY A 6 18.69 -17.06 37.09
CA GLY A 6 17.24 -17.29 36.81
C GLY A 6 16.29 -16.52 37.74
N GLU A 7 16.78 -15.82 38.78
CA GLU A 7 15.95 -14.92 39.57
C GLU A 7 15.58 -13.68 38.79
N LEU A 8 14.30 -13.39 38.69
CA LEU A 8 13.81 -12.17 37.99
C LEU A 8 14.03 -10.96 38.90
N VAL A 9 14.76 -9.97 38.37
CA VAL A 9 14.94 -8.66 39.02
C VAL A 9 14.05 -7.65 38.36
N ASP A 10 13.02 -7.15 39.01
CA ASP A 10 12.04 -6.20 38.49
C ASP A 10 12.06 -4.90 39.32
N HIS A 11 12.97 -4.01 39.00
CA HIS A 11 13.11 -2.70 39.67
C HIS A 11 12.00 -1.72 39.37
N PHE A 12 11.25 -1.92 38.26
CA PHE A 12 10.25 -0.97 37.77
C PHE A 12 8.81 -1.50 37.82
N ASN A 13 8.59 -2.65 38.50
CA ASN A 13 7.29 -3.31 38.57
C ASN A 13 6.69 -3.69 37.21
N GLY A 14 7.55 -4.06 36.24
CA GLY A 14 7.14 -4.45 34.89
C GLY A 14 6.22 -5.67 34.86
N LEU A 15 6.43 -6.66 35.79
CA LEU A 15 5.52 -7.81 35.94
C LEU A 15 4.09 -7.38 36.27
N ARG A 16 3.95 -6.45 37.21
CA ARG A 16 2.65 -5.92 37.61
C ARG A 16 1.98 -5.18 36.48
N ASP A 17 2.75 -4.41 35.68
CA ASP A 17 2.22 -3.72 34.50
C ASP A 17 1.83 -4.70 33.40
N LEU A 18 2.57 -5.79 33.20
CA LEU A 18 2.20 -6.87 32.27
C LEU A 18 0.89 -7.57 32.69
N GLU A 19 0.74 -7.94 33.93
CA GLU A 19 -0.47 -8.55 34.50
C GLU A 19 -1.69 -7.64 34.32
N ARG A 20 -1.51 -6.33 34.53
CA ARG A 20 -2.55 -5.32 34.39
C ARG A 20 -2.77 -4.86 32.96
N LYS A 21 -1.96 -5.34 32.02
CA LYS A 21 -1.97 -4.94 30.60
C LYS A 21 -1.78 -3.43 30.41
N VAL A 22 -0.83 -2.84 31.13
CA VAL A 22 -0.53 -1.40 31.14
C VAL A 22 0.79 -1.13 30.43
N ILE A 23 0.83 -0.08 29.61
CA ILE A 23 2.07 0.54 29.13
C ILE A 23 2.31 1.81 29.95
N ARG A 24 3.47 1.88 30.59
CA ARG A 24 3.87 2.98 31.48
C ARG A 24 5.26 3.50 31.10
N ILE A 25 5.45 4.82 31.15
CA ILE A 25 6.80 5.42 31.09
C ILE A 25 7.53 5.20 32.41
N LEU A 26 8.85 5.04 32.32
CA LEU A 26 9.69 4.83 33.51
C LEU A 26 10.01 6.14 34.25
N HIS A 27 9.99 7.29 33.55
CA HIS A 27 10.24 8.62 34.13
C HIS A 27 9.53 9.71 33.32
N PRO A 28 9.24 10.88 33.92
CA PRO A 28 8.43 11.94 33.31
C PRO A 28 8.99 12.54 32.01
N PHE A 29 10.32 12.56 31.86
CA PHE A 29 10.99 13.13 30.68
C PHE A 29 11.17 12.15 29.53
N SER A 30 10.68 10.91 29.66
CA SER A 30 10.89 9.83 28.69
C SER A 30 10.54 10.20 27.25
N PHE A 31 9.45 10.95 27.04
CA PHE A 31 9.02 11.39 25.71
C PHE A 31 9.75 12.63 25.18
N ILE A 32 10.27 13.45 26.07
CA ILE A 32 11.09 14.63 25.70
C ILE A 32 12.46 14.16 25.23
N GLU A 33 13.06 13.19 25.92
CA GLU A 33 14.36 12.62 25.54
C GLU A 33 14.28 11.87 24.21
N ASP A 34 13.18 11.13 23.97
CA ASP A 34 12.97 10.40 22.74
C ASP A 34 11.48 10.41 22.34
N PRO A 35 11.07 11.31 21.44
CA PRO A 35 9.69 11.41 20.96
C PRO A 35 9.17 10.14 20.28
N THR A 36 10.05 9.32 19.68
CA THR A 36 9.62 8.05 19.06
C THR A 36 8.99 7.08 20.06
N ARG A 37 9.28 7.24 21.35
CA ARG A 37 8.67 6.42 22.42
C ARG A 37 7.16 6.61 22.49
N ILE A 38 6.57 7.76 22.06
CA ILE A 38 5.12 7.96 21.95
C ILE A 38 4.57 7.01 20.88
N VAL A 39 5.20 6.97 19.69
CA VAL A 39 4.80 6.10 18.59
C VAL A 39 4.94 4.62 19.00
N ARG A 40 6.03 4.27 19.67
CA ARG A 40 6.29 2.93 20.21
C ARG A 40 5.24 2.52 21.27
N ALA A 41 4.89 3.42 22.19
CA ALA A 41 3.89 3.15 23.21
C ALA A 41 2.52 2.84 22.60
N ALA A 42 2.08 3.64 21.62
CA ALA A 42 0.84 3.37 20.90
C ALA A 42 0.90 2.06 20.10
N ARG A 43 2.04 1.75 19.45
CA ARG A 43 2.25 0.50 18.73
C ARG A 43 2.15 -0.72 19.65
N PHE A 44 2.84 -0.70 20.79
CA PHE A 44 2.79 -1.81 21.74
C PHE A 44 1.41 -1.95 22.39
N ALA A 45 0.78 -0.84 22.78
CA ALA A 45 -0.57 -0.87 23.33
C ALA A 45 -1.58 -1.44 22.32
N GLY A 46 -1.50 -1.04 21.06
CA GLY A 46 -2.34 -1.59 19.99
C GLY A 46 -2.11 -3.08 19.79
N ARG A 47 -0.84 -3.48 19.59
CA ARG A 47 -0.45 -4.86 19.29
C ARG A 47 -0.77 -5.84 20.41
N LEU A 48 -0.52 -5.46 21.66
CA LEU A 48 -0.71 -6.33 22.82
C LEU A 48 -2.13 -6.25 23.42
N GLY A 49 -2.95 -5.31 22.96
CA GLY A 49 -4.25 -5.06 23.57
C GLY A 49 -4.15 -4.42 24.96
N PHE A 50 -3.05 -3.72 25.22
CA PHE A 50 -2.78 -3.03 26.49
C PHE A 50 -3.33 -1.60 26.44
N HIS A 51 -3.51 -0.98 27.59
CA HIS A 51 -3.86 0.42 27.71
C HIS A 51 -2.66 1.25 28.20
N LEU A 52 -2.68 2.54 27.87
CA LEU A 52 -1.70 3.47 28.38
C LEU A 52 -2.12 3.94 29.78
N ASP A 53 -1.18 3.94 30.70
CA ASP A 53 -1.37 4.53 32.02
C ASP A 53 -1.80 6.00 31.91
N PRO A 54 -2.71 6.51 32.77
CA PRO A 54 -3.19 7.89 32.68
C PRO A 54 -2.07 8.95 32.68
N THR A 55 -1.07 8.80 33.57
CA THR A 55 0.09 9.70 33.60
C THR A 55 0.91 9.64 32.33
N THR A 56 1.09 8.44 31.77
CA THR A 56 1.77 8.24 30.48
C THR A 56 1.03 8.93 29.34
N LYS A 57 -0.30 8.84 29.30
CA LYS A 57 -1.13 9.57 28.31
C LYS A 57 -0.98 11.08 28.45
N GLU A 58 -1.04 11.58 29.67
CA GLU A 58 -0.89 13.03 29.95
C GLU A 58 0.46 13.54 29.51
N GLN A 59 1.53 12.86 29.87
CA GLN A 59 2.91 13.25 29.49
C GLN A 59 3.10 13.18 27.97
N ALA A 60 2.52 12.20 27.28
CA ALA A 60 2.57 12.13 25.82
C ALA A 60 1.86 13.34 25.17
N LYS A 61 0.64 13.67 25.62
CA LYS A 61 -0.09 14.86 25.12
C LYS A 61 0.67 16.16 25.36
N ARG A 62 1.25 16.31 26.56
CA ARG A 62 2.06 17.47 26.90
C ARG A 62 3.29 17.58 26.00
N ALA A 63 4.03 16.49 25.82
CA ALA A 63 5.19 16.45 24.95
C ALA A 63 4.82 16.83 23.50
N VAL A 64 3.74 16.27 22.96
CA VAL A 64 3.23 16.60 21.62
C VAL A 64 2.87 18.08 21.50
N SER A 65 2.22 18.67 22.51
CA SER A 65 1.88 20.10 22.49
C SER A 65 3.09 21.03 22.49
N MET A 66 4.25 20.54 22.94
CA MET A 66 5.54 21.25 22.89
C MET A 66 6.21 21.21 21.50
N GLY A 67 5.64 20.51 20.52
CA GLY A 67 6.20 20.43 19.16
C GLY A 67 7.39 19.50 19.02
N ILE A 68 7.55 18.52 19.92
CA ILE A 68 8.74 17.63 19.95
C ILE A 68 9.00 16.82 18.68
N PHE A 69 8.01 16.70 17.78
CA PHE A 69 8.16 16.00 16.51
C PHE A 69 8.73 16.86 15.39
N ASP A 70 8.80 18.19 15.57
CA ASP A 70 9.23 19.11 14.52
C ASP A 70 10.72 18.88 14.15
N ASP A 71 11.57 18.62 15.16
CA ASP A 71 12.99 18.36 14.98
C ASP A 71 13.36 16.88 14.85
N LEU A 72 12.36 15.98 14.93
CA LEU A 72 12.63 14.56 14.89
C LEU A 72 12.91 14.08 13.46
N GLY A 73 14.04 13.39 13.26
CA GLY A 73 14.43 12.82 11.97
C GLY A 73 13.40 11.82 11.43
N GLY A 74 13.04 12.01 10.15
CA GLY A 74 11.99 11.24 9.50
C GLY A 74 12.25 9.73 9.42
N VAL A 75 13.53 9.31 9.34
CA VAL A 75 13.90 7.89 9.30
C VAL A 75 13.43 7.13 10.54
N ARG A 76 13.60 7.73 11.73
CA ARG A 76 13.17 7.09 12.99
C ARG A 76 11.65 6.97 13.06
N ILE A 77 10.92 7.98 12.56
CA ILE A 77 9.46 7.94 12.43
C ILE A 77 9.05 6.86 11.44
N LYS A 78 9.72 6.77 10.28
CA LYS A 78 9.44 5.79 9.24
C LYS A 78 9.52 4.36 9.76
N GLU A 79 10.56 4.02 10.50
CA GLU A 79 10.74 2.64 11.01
C GLU A 79 9.60 2.24 11.98
N GLU A 80 9.24 3.10 12.93
CA GLU A 80 8.13 2.81 13.84
C GLU A 80 6.77 2.79 13.12
N LEU A 81 6.56 3.71 12.15
CA LEU A 81 5.35 3.75 11.34
C LEU A 81 5.21 2.49 10.47
N LYS A 82 6.30 2.05 9.84
CA LYS A 82 6.34 0.81 9.07
C LYS A 82 5.91 -0.39 9.91
N LEU A 83 6.42 -0.50 11.15
CA LEU A 83 6.03 -1.55 12.08
C LEU A 83 4.54 -1.48 12.45
N ILE A 84 3.97 -0.29 12.61
CA ILE A 84 2.54 -0.11 12.84
C ILE A 84 1.74 -0.56 11.62
N LEU A 85 2.10 -0.09 10.42
CA LEU A 85 1.37 -0.38 9.19
C LEU A 85 1.43 -1.85 8.79
N GLN A 86 2.50 -2.56 9.14
CA GLN A 86 2.64 -4.00 8.93
C GLN A 86 1.88 -4.85 9.95
N SER A 87 1.49 -4.27 11.10
CA SER A 87 0.76 -5.00 12.14
C SER A 87 -0.70 -5.26 11.77
N ALA A 88 -1.28 -6.36 12.21
CA ALA A 88 -2.72 -6.60 12.11
C ALA A 88 -3.53 -5.52 12.87
N GLU A 89 -2.98 -5.02 13.97
CA GLU A 89 -3.63 -4.04 14.86
C GLU A 89 -3.32 -2.57 14.47
N ARG A 90 -2.98 -2.32 13.18
CA ARG A 90 -2.60 -0.97 12.68
C ARG A 90 -3.63 0.11 12.97
N ILE A 91 -4.91 -0.20 12.77
CA ILE A 91 -6.01 0.77 13.00
C ILE A 91 -6.10 1.16 14.47
N LYS A 92 -5.90 0.20 15.37
CA LYS A 92 -5.92 0.43 16.81
C LYS A 92 -4.74 1.29 17.25
N SER A 93 -3.53 0.97 16.77
CA SER A 93 -2.32 1.73 17.05
C SER A 93 -2.41 3.17 16.53
N LEU A 94 -2.90 3.38 15.30
CA LEU A 94 -3.11 4.71 14.73
C LEU A 94 -4.20 5.50 15.46
N SER A 95 -5.26 4.84 15.93
CA SER A 95 -6.29 5.50 16.77
C SER A 95 -5.72 5.98 18.10
N LEU A 96 -4.86 5.18 18.74
CA LEU A 96 -4.17 5.60 19.96
C LEU A 96 -3.23 6.79 19.71
N LEU A 97 -2.47 6.78 18.60
CA LEU A 97 -1.62 7.92 18.24
C LEU A 97 -2.43 9.21 18.05
N GLN A 98 -3.57 9.12 17.37
CA GLN A 98 -4.46 10.27 17.24
C GLN A 98 -4.99 10.76 18.60
N GLU A 99 -5.33 9.86 19.51
CA GLU A 99 -5.78 10.21 20.86
C GLU A 99 -4.70 10.98 21.64
N LEU A 100 -3.44 10.61 21.44
CA LEU A 100 -2.29 11.23 22.12
C LEU A 100 -1.92 12.61 21.54
N GLY A 101 -2.07 12.79 20.22
CA GLY A 101 -1.63 14.01 19.53
C GLY A 101 -2.74 14.89 18.95
N GLY A 102 -4.02 14.47 19.07
CA GLY A 102 -5.14 15.14 18.42
C GLY A 102 -5.26 14.84 16.92
N ASN A 103 -4.13 14.82 16.23
CA ASN A 103 -3.96 14.41 14.84
C ASN A 103 -2.69 13.54 14.73
N LEU A 104 -2.42 12.99 13.54
CA LEU A 104 -1.16 12.29 13.30
C LEU A 104 -0.01 13.29 13.07
N CYS A 105 0.14 14.24 14.01
CA CYS A 105 1.05 15.39 13.91
C CYS A 105 2.53 15.00 13.78
N TYR A 106 2.90 13.80 14.16
CA TYR A 106 4.25 13.26 13.95
C TYR A 106 4.59 13.04 12.46
N LEU A 107 3.58 12.98 11.59
CA LEU A 107 3.74 12.97 10.13
C LEU A 107 3.45 14.35 9.54
N ASP A 108 2.27 14.87 9.80
CA ASP A 108 1.82 16.19 9.36
C ASP A 108 0.71 16.70 10.30
N ARG A 109 0.74 18.02 10.62
CA ARG A 109 -0.20 18.63 11.57
C ARG A 109 -1.66 18.64 11.07
N GLN A 110 -1.89 18.53 9.75
CA GLN A 110 -3.22 18.46 9.16
C GLN A 110 -3.71 17.04 8.97
N LEU A 111 -2.84 16.04 9.16
CA LEU A 111 -3.20 14.65 8.95
C LEU A 111 -4.10 14.14 10.07
N SER A 112 -5.36 13.87 9.74
CA SER A 112 -6.34 13.26 10.65
C SER A 112 -6.55 11.79 10.34
N PHE A 113 -6.69 10.97 11.37
CA PHE A 113 -7.07 9.57 11.21
C PHE A 113 -8.59 9.43 11.19
N SER A 114 -9.20 9.94 10.13
CA SER A 114 -10.65 10.05 9.94
C SER A 114 -11.36 8.69 9.84
N GLY A 115 -12.68 8.71 9.98
CA GLY A 115 -13.51 7.53 9.69
C GLY A 115 -13.40 7.09 8.22
N GLY A 116 -13.14 8.02 7.29
CA GLY A 116 -12.88 7.76 5.87
C GLY A 116 -11.61 6.95 5.69
N VAL A 117 -10.50 7.41 6.24
CA VAL A 117 -9.20 6.70 6.20
C VAL A 117 -9.30 5.32 6.84
N LYS A 118 -9.97 5.19 8.01
CA LYS A 118 -10.18 3.89 8.67
C LYS A 118 -10.91 2.90 7.76
N ARG A 119 -11.97 3.35 7.05
CA ARG A 119 -12.69 2.50 6.08
C ARG A 119 -11.81 2.12 4.90
N SER A 120 -11.01 3.05 4.39
CA SER A 120 -10.09 2.83 3.28
C SER A 120 -8.99 1.83 3.65
N LEU A 121 -8.42 1.92 4.86
CA LEU A 121 -7.45 0.93 5.36
C LEU A 121 -8.05 -0.48 5.46
N ARG A 122 -9.28 -0.62 5.95
CA ARG A 122 -9.97 -1.93 5.97
C ARG A 122 -10.24 -2.47 4.57
N ARG A 123 -10.44 -1.59 3.58
CA ARG A 123 -10.55 -2.01 2.18
C ARG A 123 -9.20 -2.48 1.64
N ALA A 124 -8.12 -1.75 1.95
CA ALA A 124 -6.76 -2.16 1.61
C ALA A 124 -6.41 -3.53 2.21
N GLU A 125 -6.74 -3.78 3.47
CA GLU A 125 -6.53 -5.08 4.12
C GLU A 125 -7.21 -6.22 3.36
N ARG A 126 -8.50 -6.05 3.02
CA ARG A 126 -9.25 -7.07 2.27
C ARG A 126 -8.72 -7.28 0.85
N LEU A 127 -8.33 -6.19 0.18
CA LEU A 127 -7.75 -6.24 -1.15
C LEU A 127 -6.42 -6.99 -1.12
N LEU A 128 -5.53 -6.63 -0.22
CA LEU A 128 -4.21 -7.26 -0.10
C LEU A 128 -4.30 -8.71 0.38
N ALA A 129 -5.26 -9.06 1.26
CA ALA A 129 -5.50 -10.44 1.64
C ALA A 129 -6.01 -11.30 0.47
N ARG A 130 -6.84 -10.72 -0.42
CA ARG A 130 -7.37 -11.44 -1.59
C ARG A 130 -6.33 -11.62 -2.70
N TYR A 131 -5.56 -10.57 -2.99
CA TYR A 131 -4.66 -10.55 -4.14
C TYR A 131 -3.18 -10.71 -3.76
N GLY A 132 -2.78 -10.51 -2.50
CA GLY A 132 -1.41 -10.70 -2.04
C GLY A 132 -0.91 -12.14 -2.15
N ASN A 133 -1.82 -13.13 -2.13
CA ASN A 133 -1.51 -14.56 -2.33
C ASN A 133 -1.60 -15.00 -3.81
N LEU A 134 -2.10 -14.15 -4.72
CA LEU A 134 -2.25 -14.47 -6.16
C LEU A 134 -0.96 -14.24 -6.95
N GLY A 135 0.21 -14.27 -6.28
CA GLY A 135 1.47 -14.13 -7.03
C GLY A 135 1.57 -12.81 -7.77
N LEU A 136 1.17 -11.69 -7.14
CA LEU A 136 1.52 -10.34 -7.63
C LEU A 136 3.04 -10.22 -7.88
N GLU A 137 3.81 -11.15 -7.34
CA GLU A 137 5.22 -11.38 -7.67
C GLU A 137 5.41 -12.04 -9.06
N GLN A 138 4.40 -12.76 -9.60
CA GLN A 138 4.49 -13.48 -10.87
C GLN A 138 3.93 -12.71 -12.07
N ALA A 139 2.99 -11.79 -11.87
CA ALA A 139 2.39 -10.99 -12.95
C ALA A 139 3.38 -9.99 -13.60
N TYR A 140 4.56 -9.85 -13.05
CA TYR A 140 5.66 -9.02 -13.56
C TYR A 140 6.85 -9.87 -14.04
N ASN A 141 6.58 -10.98 -14.76
CA ASN A 141 7.60 -11.78 -15.43
C ASN A 141 8.09 -11.10 -16.72
N GLY A 142 8.83 -10.00 -16.56
CA GLY A 142 9.56 -9.36 -17.62
C GLY A 142 10.77 -8.63 -17.03
N SER A 143 11.92 -9.33 -17.00
CA SER A 143 13.28 -8.83 -16.85
C SER A 143 13.56 -7.77 -15.78
N GLU A 144 14.51 -8.10 -14.91
CA GLU A 144 15.28 -7.25 -14.01
C GLU A 144 14.57 -6.76 -12.73
N ALA A 145 14.96 -7.42 -11.64
CA ALA A 145 14.68 -7.13 -10.25
C ALA A 145 13.20 -7.29 -9.84
N GLN A 146 12.87 -8.44 -9.28
CA GLN A 146 11.70 -8.69 -8.44
C GLN A 146 11.50 -7.54 -7.45
N GLU A 147 10.72 -6.53 -7.83
CA GLU A 147 10.32 -5.47 -6.92
C GLU A 147 9.39 -6.09 -5.88
N ARG A 148 9.93 -6.27 -4.70
CA ARG A 148 9.19 -6.79 -3.57
C ARG A 148 8.00 -5.89 -3.29
N PHE A 149 6.79 -6.42 -3.50
CA PHE A 149 5.56 -5.71 -3.15
C PHE A 149 5.51 -5.42 -1.65
N GLU A 150 5.52 -4.15 -1.28
CA GLU A 150 5.56 -3.72 0.12
C GLU A 150 4.17 -3.25 0.57
N ASN A 151 3.42 -4.11 1.26
CA ASN A 151 2.06 -3.80 1.74
C ASN A 151 1.99 -2.50 2.56
N TRP A 152 3.02 -2.16 3.33
CA TRP A 152 3.02 -0.96 4.15
C TRP A 152 3.00 0.33 3.32
N ILE A 153 3.52 0.32 2.09
CA ILE A 153 3.44 1.45 1.15
C ILE A 153 1.99 1.71 0.76
N VAL A 154 1.20 0.65 0.52
CA VAL A 154 -0.24 0.80 0.25
C VAL A 154 -0.95 1.44 1.44
N TYR A 155 -0.69 0.95 2.64
CA TYR A 155 -1.29 1.51 3.85
C TYR A 155 -0.85 2.96 4.11
N LEU A 156 0.40 3.30 3.82
CA LEU A 156 0.90 4.67 3.91
C LEU A 156 0.20 5.59 2.90
N GLY A 157 0.10 5.18 1.62
CA GLY A 157 -0.63 5.94 0.61
C GLY A 157 -2.09 6.19 0.98
N VAL A 158 -2.78 5.17 1.51
CA VAL A 158 -4.16 5.31 2.03
C VAL A 158 -4.21 6.26 3.21
N LEU A 159 -3.23 6.23 4.12
CA LEU A 159 -3.18 7.11 5.28
C LEU A 159 -3.05 8.57 4.86
N LEU A 160 -2.26 8.85 3.82
CA LEU A 160 -2.00 10.20 3.32
C LEU A 160 -3.06 10.73 2.34
N SER A 161 -4.09 9.95 2.01
CA SER A 161 -5.04 10.25 0.93
C SER A 161 -5.88 11.52 1.12
N GLU A 162 -6.05 11.98 2.35
CA GLU A 162 -6.80 13.21 2.67
C GLU A 162 -5.92 14.47 2.67
N LEU A 163 -4.59 14.33 2.51
CA LEU A 163 -3.69 15.48 2.37
C LEU A 163 -3.67 16.01 0.93
N VAL A 164 -3.41 17.31 0.79
CA VAL A 164 -3.11 17.91 -0.52
C VAL A 164 -1.76 17.44 -1.05
N PRO A 165 -1.53 17.42 -2.40
CA PRO A 165 -0.34 16.85 -3.02
C PRO A 165 0.97 17.36 -2.42
N GLU A 166 1.09 18.65 -2.20
CA GLU A 166 2.32 19.31 -1.71
C GLU A 166 2.69 18.81 -0.30
N ARG A 167 1.67 18.55 0.53
CA ARG A 167 1.89 17.99 1.87
C ARG A 167 2.24 16.51 1.84
N VAL A 168 1.62 15.77 0.91
CA VAL A 168 2.02 14.37 0.69
C VAL A 168 3.49 14.31 0.35
N GLU A 169 3.95 15.09 -0.64
CA GLU A 169 5.36 15.12 -1.04
C GLU A 169 6.28 15.49 0.11
N ALA A 170 5.93 16.50 0.91
CA ALA A 170 6.69 16.90 2.07
C ALA A 170 6.84 15.77 3.10
N VAL A 171 5.76 15.01 3.36
CA VAL A 171 5.80 13.83 4.24
C VAL A 171 6.69 12.74 3.66
N LEU A 172 6.56 12.42 2.37
CA LEU A 172 7.35 11.36 1.71
C LEU A 172 8.85 11.70 1.70
N LEU A 173 9.20 12.96 1.47
CA LEU A 173 10.59 13.45 1.55
C LEU A 173 11.13 13.38 2.98
N ARG A 174 10.35 13.83 3.96
CA ARG A 174 10.73 13.76 5.38
C ARG A 174 10.98 12.31 5.82
N LEU A 175 10.14 11.36 5.39
CA LEU A 175 10.31 9.95 5.69
C LEU A 175 11.47 9.29 4.91
N GLN A 176 12.12 10.00 4.00
CA GLN A 176 13.22 9.51 3.16
C GLN A 176 12.84 8.20 2.46
N LEU A 177 11.70 8.19 1.79
CA LEU A 177 11.29 7.07 0.94
C LEU A 177 12.14 7.04 -0.33
N THR A 178 12.34 5.84 -0.87
CA THR A 178 12.99 5.70 -2.19
C THR A 178 12.11 6.31 -3.29
N ASN A 179 12.70 6.68 -4.43
CA ASN A 179 11.95 7.22 -5.56
C ASN A 179 10.80 6.31 -5.97
N LYS A 180 11.05 4.99 -6.06
CA LYS A 180 10.03 3.99 -6.40
C LYS A 180 8.86 3.96 -5.41
N GLN A 181 9.14 4.02 -4.11
CA GLN A 181 8.10 4.07 -3.08
C GLN A 181 7.28 5.36 -3.15
N ARG A 182 7.94 6.50 -3.42
CA ARG A 182 7.27 7.78 -3.62
C ARG A 182 6.38 7.76 -4.86
N ASP A 183 6.91 7.31 -5.99
CA ASP A 183 6.18 7.22 -7.26
C ASP A 183 4.96 6.32 -7.14
N ALA A 184 5.08 5.20 -6.42
CA ALA A 184 3.96 4.31 -6.16
C ALA A 184 2.82 5.00 -5.38
N ILE A 185 3.15 5.79 -4.35
CA ILE A 185 2.16 6.51 -3.56
C ILE A 185 1.55 7.66 -4.38
N LEU A 186 2.38 8.50 -4.99
CA LEU A 186 1.91 9.66 -5.76
C LEU A 186 1.04 9.22 -6.95
N SER A 187 1.50 8.24 -7.75
CA SER A 187 0.72 7.70 -8.87
C SER A 187 -0.63 7.11 -8.41
N GLY A 188 -0.67 6.44 -7.24
CA GLY A 188 -1.93 5.90 -6.71
C GLY A 188 -2.92 6.97 -6.26
N LEU A 189 -2.43 8.04 -5.63
CA LEU A 189 -3.25 9.18 -5.21
C LEU A 189 -3.73 9.99 -6.42
N ASP A 190 -2.88 10.18 -7.42
CA ASP A 190 -3.23 10.89 -8.66
C ASP A 190 -4.25 10.13 -9.49
N LEU A 191 -4.09 8.81 -9.61
CA LEU A 191 -5.08 7.97 -10.28
C LEU A 191 -6.47 8.15 -9.68
N HIS A 192 -6.55 8.22 -8.34
CA HIS A 192 -7.82 8.48 -7.65
C HIS A 192 -8.38 9.89 -7.92
N ARG A 193 -7.53 10.91 -8.03
CA ARG A 193 -7.94 12.31 -8.21
C ARG A 193 -8.33 12.64 -9.64
N GLN A 194 -7.60 12.10 -10.63
CA GLN A 194 -7.70 12.52 -12.03
C GLN A 194 -8.64 11.67 -12.88
N MET A 195 -8.94 10.43 -12.49
CA MET A 195 -9.62 9.46 -13.35
C MET A 195 -11.04 9.00 -12.91
N PRO A 196 -11.87 9.78 -12.20
CA PRO A 196 -13.18 9.27 -11.79
C PRO A 196 -14.23 9.21 -12.91
N LEU A 197 -14.08 9.97 -14.01
CA LEU A 197 -15.19 10.32 -14.90
C LEU A 197 -15.22 9.57 -16.25
N SER A 198 -14.14 8.90 -16.68
CA SER A 198 -14.08 8.27 -18.00
C SER A 198 -13.87 6.75 -18.03
N MET A 199 -13.62 6.12 -16.88
CA MET A 199 -13.30 4.68 -16.86
C MET A 199 -14.49 3.75 -17.10
N GLY A 200 -15.72 4.23 -16.96
CA GLY A 200 -16.93 3.43 -17.20
C GLY A 200 -17.24 3.18 -18.65
N GLU A 201 -16.66 3.97 -19.54
CA GLU A 201 -16.87 3.91 -21.00
C GLU A 201 -15.78 3.10 -21.72
N LEU A 202 -14.65 2.80 -21.04
CA LEU A 202 -13.55 2.05 -21.63
C LEU A 202 -13.90 0.57 -21.81
N SER A 203 -13.52 0.00 -22.95
CA SER A 203 -13.49 -1.43 -23.17
C SER A 203 -12.52 -2.12 -22.20
N ARG A 204 -12.58 -3.42 -22.09
CA ARG A 204 -11.70 -4.20 -21.21
C ARG A 204 -10.24 -4.09 -21.62
N SER A 205 -9.98 -4.13 -22.93
CA SER A 205 -8.63 -3.96 -23.48
C SER A 205 -8.08 -2.54 -23.26
N GLU A 206 -8.87 -1.51 -23.48
CA GLU A 206 -8.47 -0.12 -23.21
C GLU A 206 -8.19 0.10 -21.71
N LEU A 207 -9.06 -0.43 -20.83
CA LEU A 207 -8.84 -0.38 -19.40
C LEU A 207 -7.53 -1.06 -18.98
N TYR A 208 -7.25 -2.24 -19.57
CA TYR A 208 -6.00 -2.94 -19.34
C TYR A 208 -4.79 -2.10 -19.74
N LEU A 209 -4.81 -1.46 -20.93
CA LEU A 209 -3.72 -0.63 -21.41
C LEU A 209 -3.49 0.60 -20.53
N VAL A 210 -4.55 1.23 -20.03
CA VAL A 210 -4.45 2.38 -19.10
C VAL A 210 -3.81 2.00 -17.77
N LEU A 211 -4.09 0.79 -17.29
CA LEU A 211 -3.63 0.33 -15.97
C LEU A 211 -2.34 -0.49 -16.02
N LYS A 212 -2.06 -1.13 -17.16
CA LYS A 212 -0.82 -1.89 -17.40
C LYS A 212 0.42 -0.99 -17.23
N GLY A 213 1.44 -1.53 -16.57
CA GLY A 213 2.70 -0.80 -16.36
C GLY A 213 2.69 0.18 -15.19
N ARG A 214 1.53 0.42 -14.55
CA ARG A 214 1.50 1.16 -13.29
C ARG A 214 1.94 0.25 -12.14
N PRO A 215 2.69 0.79 -11.14
CA PRO A 215 3.03 0.00 -9.96
C PRO A 215 1.79 -0.58 -9.32
N LEU A 216 1.79 -1.88 -8.98
CA LEU A 216 0.63 -2.53 -8.36
C LEU A 216 0.22 -1.88 -7.05
N GLN A 217 1.19 -1.35 -6.29
CA GLN A 217 0.92 -0.56 -5.08
C GLN A 217 0.05 0.67 -5.40
N SER A 218 0.29 1.36 -6.52
CA SER A 218 -0.51 2.53 -6.94
C SER A 218 -1.96 2.14 -7.18
N LEU A 219 -2.18 1.05 -7.91
CA LEU A 219 -3.52 0.54 -8.19
C LEU A 219 -4.23 0.11 -6.91
N ALA A 220 -3.51 -0.55 -6.00
CA ALA A 220 -4.03 -0.97 -4.69
C ALA A 220 -4.41 0.24 -3.81
N ILE A 221 -3.61 1.31 -3.82
CA ILE A 221 -3.93 2.57 -3.13
C ILE A 221 -5.22 3.15 -3.72
N ALA A 222 -5.27 3.38 -5.04
CA ALA A 222 -6.44 3.95 -5.71
C ALA A 222 -7.72 3.14 -5.46
N ALA A 223 -7.66 1.80 -5.56
CA ALA A 223 -8.78 0.90 -5.30
C ALA A 223 -9.27 0.98 -3.83
N SER A 224 -8.34 1.21 -2.89
CA SER A 224 -8.65 1.28 -1.46
C SER A 224 -9.34 2.57 -1.06
N ILE A 225 -8.98 3.69 -1.70
CA ILE A 225 -9.55 5.02 -1.41
C ILE A 225 -10.81 5.31 -2.25
N ALA A 226 -10.94 4.72 -3.45
CA ALA A 226 -12.10 4.91 -4.31
C ALA A 226 -13.42 4.60 -3.58
N GLN A 227 -14.42 5.46 -3.79
CA GLN A 227 -15.73 5.28 -3.18
C GLN A 227 -16.48 4.09 -3.79
N VAL A 228 -17.36 3.47 -3.00
CA VAL A 228 -18.20 2.36 -3.49
C VAL A 228 -19.15 2.89 -4.57
N GLY A 229 -19.25 2.16 -5.68
CA GLY A 229 -20.15 2.51 -6.79
C GLY A 229 -19.53 3.43 -7.85
N THR A 230 -18.31 3.95 -7.66
CA THR A 230 -17.62 4.75 -8.68
C THR A 230 -17.09 3.87 -9.81
N ASP A 231 -16.96 4.46 -11.01
CA ASP A 231 -16.40 3.78 -12.19
C ASP A 231 -14.96 3.36 -11.97
N LEU A 232 -14.16 4.21 -11.35
CA LEU A 232 -12.80 3.87 -10.96
C LEU A 232 -12.75 2.59 -10.12
N ARG A 233 -13.64 2.45 -9.13
CA ARG A 233 -13.65 1.26 -8.28
C ARG A 233 -14.09 0.02 -9.05
N ARG A 234 -15.07 0.14 -9.95
CA ARG A 234 -15.51 -0.96 -10.81
C ARG A 234 -14.38 -1.38 -11.77
N ALA A 235 -13.74 -0.42 -12.39
CA ALA A 235 -12.61 -0.62 -13.29
C ALA A 235 -11.43 -1.31 -12.60
N LEU A 236 -11.00 -0.81 -11.43
CA LEU A 236 -9.90 -1.42 -10.68
C LEU A 236 -10.26 -2.82 -10.17
N LYS A 237 -11.52 -3.04 -9.77
CA LYS A 237 -11.96 -4.39 -9.40
C LYS A 237 -11.91 -5.33 -10.60
N LEU A 238 -12.41 -4.92 -11.76
CA LEU A 238 -12.32 -5.69 -13.00
C LEU A 238 -10.88 -6.03 -13.38
N TYR A 239 -9.99 -5.04 -13.27
CA TYR A 239 -8.56 -5.22 -13.54
C TYR A 239 -7.95 -6.30 -12.64
N PHE A 240 -8.15 -6.21 -11.32
CA PHE A 240 -7.60 -7.17 -10.38
C PHE A 240 -8.26 -8.56 -10.44
N ASP A 241 -9.57 -8.61 -10.73
CA ASP A 241 -10.31 -9.87 -10.73
C ASP A 241 -10.13 -10.67 -12.04
N GLU A 242 -9.94 -10.00 -13.19
CA GLU A 242 -10.00 -10.64 -14.48
C GLU A 242 -8.89 -10.28 -15.47
N LEU A 243 -8.38 -9.03 -15.45
CA LEU A 243 -7.51 -8.56 -16.52
C LEU A 243 -6.02 -8.76 -16.24
N VAL A 244 -5.60 -8.56 -15.01
CA VAL A 244 -4.16 -8.54 -14.62
C VAL A 244 -3.44 -9.82 -14.97
N ASP A 245 -4.10 -10.98 -14.82
CA ASP A 245 -3.54 -12.31 -15.07
C ASP A 245 -3.83 -12.83 -16.49
N THR A 246 -4.51 -12.03 -17.33
CA THR A 246 -4.83 -12.45 -18.70
C THR A 246 -3.54 -12.44 -19.55
N SER A 247 -3.17 -13.59 -20.07
CA SER A 247 -2.03 -13.79 -20.96
C SER A 247 -2.45 -14.54 -22.20
N LEU A 248 -1.69 -14.38 -23.28
CA LEU A 248 -1.87 -15.18 -24.50
C LEU A 248 -1.32 -16.60 -24.30
N GLU A 249 -1.91 -17.55 -24.99
CA GLU A 249 -1.39 -18.90 -25.12
C GLU A 249 -0.45 -19.04 -26.31
N ILE A 250 -0.50 -18.09 -27.28
CA ILE A 250 0.45 -17.98 -28.38
C ILE A 250 1.64 -17.12 -28.01
N THR A 251 2.75 -17.35 -28.69
CA THR A 251 4.01 -16.63 -28.53
C THR A 251 4.49 -16.07 -29.85
N GLY A 252 5.54 -15.24 -29.84
CA GLY A 252 6.20 -14.78 -31.07
C GLY A 252 6.72 -15.91 -31.96
N ARG A 253 7.02 -17.10 -31.39
CA ARG A 253 7.43 -18.30 -32.18
C ARG A 253 6.26 -18.86 -32.98
N ASP A 254 5.07 -18.88 -32.40
CA ASP A 254 3.88 -19.33 -33.09
C ASP A 254 3.57 -18.42 -34.29
N LEU A 255 3.73 -17.08 -34.14
CA LEU A 255 3.58 -16.12 -35.24
C LEU A 255 4.63 -16.31 -36.35
N LEU A 256 5.88 -16.56 -35.99
CA LEU A 256 6.92 -16.89 -37.00
C LEU A 256 6.55 -18.15 -37.79
N SER A 257 5.97 -19.16 -37.12
CA SER A 257 5.51 -20.39 -37.77
C SER A 257 4.31 -20.16 -38.70
N LEU A 258 3.51 -19.12 -38.46
CA LEU A 258 2.40 -18.67 -39.33
C LEU A 258 2.89 -17.88 -40.56
N GLY A 259 4.18 -17.50 -40.62
CA GLY A 259 4.76 -16.78 -41.75
C GLY A 259 5.01 -15.28 -41.51
N PHE A 260 4.84 -14.78 -40.30
CA PHE A 260 5.25 -13.41 -39.98
C PHE A 260 6.77 -13.25 -40.03
N ALA A 261 7.24 -12.12 -40.55
CA ALA A 261 8.65 -11.77 -40.49
C ALA A 261 9.07 -11.35 -39.07
N ALA A 262 10.32 -11.66 -38.68
CA ALA A 262 10.86 -11.19 -37.41
C ALA A 262 10.97 -9.65 -37.40
N GLY A 263 10.41 -9.02 -36.35
CA GLY A 263 10.44 -7.57 -36.24
C GLY A 263 9.35 -7.00 -35.31
N PRO A 264 9.22 -5.67 -35.23
CA PRO A 264 8.25 -4.99 -34.35
C PRO A 264 6.81 -5.41 -34.60
N ARG A 265 6.48 -5.87 -35.80
CA ARG A 265 5.13 -6.31 -36.20
C ARG A 265 4.63 -7.47 -35.32
N LEU A 266 5.51 -8.38 -34.91
CA LEU A 266 5.13 -9.48 -34.01
C LEU A 266 4.54 -8.97 -32.70
N GLY A 267 5.14 -7.93 -32.12
CA GLY A 267 4.62 -7.29 -30.90
C GLY A 267 3.24 -6.69 -31.12
N GLN A 268 3.03 -5.98 -32.22
CA GLN A 268 1.75 -5.34 -32.56
C GLN A 268 0.64 -6.38 -32.74
N VAL A 269 0.91 -7.49 -33.41
CA VAL A 269 -0.06 -8.58 -33.60
C VAL A 269 -0.40 -9.21 -32.26
N LEU A 270 0.60 -9.51 -31.43
CA LEU A 270 0.34 -10.04 -30.07
C LEU A 270 -0.49 -9.07 -29.24
N GLU A 271 -0.27 -7.78 -29.33
CA GLU A 271 -1.09 -6.77 -28.64
C GLU A 271 -2.56 -6.76 -29.14
N GLN A 272 -2.78 -6.89 -30.44
CA GLN A 272 -4.13 -6.93 -31.01
C GLN A 272 -4.86 -8.23 -30.62
N VAL A 273 -4.18 -9.37 -30.63
CA VAL A 273 -4.74 -10.65 -30.16
C VAL A 273 -5.05 -10.59 -28.67
N LEU A 274 -4.15 -10.00 -27.87
CA LEU A 274 -4.39 -9.79 -26.43
C LEU A 274 -5.59 -8.89 -26.18
N ALA A 275 -5.76 -7.82 -26.97
CA ALA A 275 -6.93 -6.95 -26.85
C ALA A 275 -8.24 -7.71 -27.13
N ALA A 276 -8.26 -8.53 -28.18
CA ALA A 276 -9.42 -9.36 -28.51
C ALA A 276 -9.72 -10.38 -27.39
N ARG A 277 -8.70 -10.98 -26.77
CA ARG A 277 -8.88 -11.91 -25.65
C ARG A 277 -9.39 -11.19 -24.40
N LEU A 278 -8.85 -10.04 -24.06
CA LEU A 278 -9.30 -9.18 -22.95
C LEU A 278 -10.77 -8.79 -23.12
N ASP A 279 -11.18 -8.44 -24.35
CA ASP A 279 -12.56 -8.09 -24.69
C ASP A 279 -13.50 -9.33 -24.81
N LYS A 280 -12.99 -10.54 -24.52
CA LYS A 280 -13.73 -11.81 -24.61
C LYS A 280 -14.29 -12.10 -26.02
N LYS A 281 -13.63 -11.59 -27.08
CA LYS A 281 -13.97 -11.86 -28.48
C LYS A 281 -13.42 -13.21 -28.95
N ILE A 282 -12.34 -13.67 -28.32
CA ILE A 282 -11.65 -14.93 -28.60
C ILE A 282 -11.28 -15.63 -27.30
N ALA A 283 -11.16 -16.97 -27.34
CA ALA A 283 -10.77 -17.79 -26.21
C ALA A 283 -9.91 -18.99 -26.65
N GLY A 284 -8.75 -19.17 -25.95
CA GLY A 284 -7.86 -20.29 -26.20
C GLY A 284 -6.97 -20.16 -27.43
N LYS A 285 -6.00 -21.05 -27.51
CA LYS A 285 -4.89 -21.00 -28.50
C LYS A 285 -5.34 -21.04 -29.96
N GLU A 286 -6.37 -21.82 -30.26
CA GLU A 286 -6.85 -21.98 -31.65
C GLU A 286 -7.45 -20.70 -32.22
N GLU A 287 -8.29 -20.01 -31.43
CA GLU A 287 -8.88 -18.74 -31.84
C GLU A 287 -7.85 -17.61 -31.89
N GLU A 288 -6.86 -17.63 -30.99
CA GLU A 288 -5.72 -16.70 -31.03
C GLU A 288 -4.90 -16.85 -32.30
N LEU A 289 -4.57 -18.12 -32.72
CA LEU A 289 -3.86 -18.39 -33.96
C LEU A 289 -4.68 -18.03 -35.21
N LYS A 290 -5.98 -18.28 -35.18
CA LYS A 290 -6.88 -17.91 -36.26
C LYS A 290 -6.89 -16.41 -36.48
N LEU A 291 -7.11 -15.62 -35.41
CA LEU A 291 -7.09 -14.15 -35.48
C LEU A 291 -5.73 -13.63 -35.96
N ALA A 292 -4.63 -14.20 -35.47
CA ALA A 292 -3.28 -13.83 -35.91
C ALA A 292 -3.11 -14.09 -37.43
N GLY A 293 -3.61 -15.22 -37.95
CA GLY A 293 -3.59 -15.52 -39.38
C GLY A 293 -4.42 -14.55 -40.24
N GLU A 294 -5.60 -14.13 -39.74
CA GLU A 294 -6.42 -13.11 -40.39
C GLU A 294 -5.69 -11.75 -40.49
N LEU A 295 -4.97 -11.36 -39.41
CA LEU A 295 -4.15 -10.15 -39.38
C LEU A 295 -2.96 -10.20 -40.36
N LEU A 296 -2.42 -11.39 -40.66
CA LEU A 296 -1.38 -11.56 -41.68
C LEU A 296 -1.92 -11.28 -43.09
N MET A 297 -3.18 -11.72 -43.39
CA MET A 297 -3.78 -11.56 -44.70
C MET A 297 -4.28 -10.14 -44.97
N THR A 298 -4.55 -9.34 -43.96
CA THR A 298 -5.03 -7.95 -44.12
C THR A 298 -3.91 -6.95 -44.42
N ASP A 299 -2.66 -7.35 -44.30
CA ASP A 299 -1.47 -6.53 -44.55
C ASP A 299 -0.93 -6.67 -46.01
N HIS A 300 -1.58 -7.46 -46.85
CA HIS A 300 -1.29 -7.63 -48.28
C HIS A 300 -2.37 -6.97 -49.14
#